data_c02a6dc1e0d6040395f123f13fd8574d
#
_entry.id   c02a6dc1e0d6040395f123f13fd8574d
#
_cell.length_a   1.000
_cell.length_b   1.000
_cell.length_c   1.000
_cell.angle_alpha   90.00
_cell.angle_beta   90.00
_cell.angle_gamma   90.00
#
_symmetry.space_group_name_H-M   'P 1'
#
loop_
_entity.id
_entity.type
_entity.pdbx_description
1 polymer ?
#
loop_
_entity_poly.entity_id
_entity_poly.type
_entity_poly.pdbx_seq_one_letter_code
_entity_poly.pdbx_strand_id
1 'polypeptide(L)'
;MKESLKKIEELKNQLNTVKSELTNEFKAELKKIFVDNPTLDSVEMYLNNHEFNDGGATSFYIGYEDLKIVVEGEEVEREWDNKTKEYVENPVLESLIELFGDTQCIHEDLYGDEYAHLSITREDVLNY
;
A
#
# COMPACT_ATOMS: atom_id res chain seq x y z
N MET A 1 -26.78 26.09 -11.14
CA MET A 1 -26.87 24.99 -10.19
C MET A 1 -26.83 23.60 -10.82
N LYS A 2 -27.65 23.33 -11.82
CA LYS A 2 -27.65 22.05 -12.53
C LYS A 2 -26.32 21.74 -13.24
N GLU A 3 -25.67 22.75 -13.83
CA GLU A 3 -24.38 22.59 -14.50
C GLU A 3 -23.25 22.27 -13.52
N SER A 4 -23.27 22.88 -12.33
CA SER A 4 -22.27 22.62 -11.30
C SER A 4 -22.39 21.20 -10.74
N LEU A 5 -23.63 20.73 -10.51
CA LEU A 5 -23.88 19.37 -10.06
C LEU A 5 -23.45 18.34 -11.11
N LYS A 6 -23.70 18.62 -12.38
CA LYS A 6 -23.28 17.77 -13.50
C LYS A 6 -21.76 17.67 -13.59
N LYS A 7 -21.05 18.78 -13.42
CA LYS A 7 -19.58 18.78 -13.35
C LYS A 7 -19.04 17.97 -12.19
N ILE A 8 -19.66 18.06 -11.02
CA ILE A 8 -19.26 17.27 -9.85
C ILE A 8 -19.42 15.78 -10.14
N GLU A 9 -20.53 15.36 -10.75
CA GLU A 9 -20.74 13.97 -11.13
C GLU A 9 -19.71 13.49 -12.15
N GLU A 10 -19.42 14.29 -13.16
CA GLU A 10 -18.38 13.97 -14.17
C GLU A 10 -17.01 13.81 -13.53
N LEU A 11 -16.63 14.70 -12.60
CA LEU A 11 -15.36 14.62 -11.89
C LEU A 11 -15.29 13.39 -10.98
N LYS A 12 -16.38 13.06 -10.30
CA LYS A 12 -16.46 11.83 -9.49
C LYS A 12 -16.30 10.59 -10.33
N ASN A 13 -16.95 10.53 -11.49
CA ASN A 13 -16.84 9.41 -12.41
C ASN A 13 -15.43 9.27 -12.96
N GLN A 14 -14.78 10.39 -13.32
CA GLN A 14 -13.39 10.40 -13.76
C GLN A 14 -12.46 9.92 -12.67
N LEU A 15 -12.66 10.37 -11.42
CA LEU A 15 -11.86 9.96 -10.29
C LEU A 15 -12.01 8.45 -10.03
N ASN A 16 -13.22 7.93 -10.07
CA ASN A 16 -13.48 6.50 -9.89
C ASN A 16 -12.82 5.67 -10.98
N THR A 17 -12.83 6.13 -12.23
CA THR A 17 -12.16 5.47 -13.34
C THR A 17 -10.64 5.44 -13.14
N VAL A 18 -10.03 6.56 -12.76
CA VAL A 18 -8.60 6.65 -12.48
C VAL A 18 -8.21 5.76 -11.29
N LYS A 19 -8.99 5.75 -10.23
CA LYS A 19 -8.76 4.87 -9.08
C LYS A 19 -8.83 3.39 -9.47
N SER A 20 -9.78 3.03 -10.31
CA SER A 20 -9.93 1.66 -10.82
C SER A 20 -8.73 1.23 -11.66
N GLU A 21 -8.26 2.10 -12.55
CA GLU A 21 -7.07 1.86 -13.35
C GLU A 21 -5.82 1.72 -12.47
N LEU A 22 -5.66 2.62 -11.50
CA LEU A 22 -4.54 2.57 -10.55
C LEU A 22 -4.56 1.29 -9.70
N THR A 23 -5.74 0.85 -9.28
CA THR A 23 -5.91 -0.41 -8.55
C THR A 23 -5.47 -1.61 -9.38
N ASN A 24 -5.83 -1.64 -10.66
CA ASN A 24 -5.41 -2.70 -11.57
C ASN A 24 -3.89 -2.68 -11.81
N GLU A 25 -3.31 -1.50 -11.97
CA GLU A 25 -1.85 -1.34 -12.11
C GLU A 25 -1.12 -1.77 -10.84
N PHE A 26 -1.62 -1.39 -9.67
CA PHE A 26 -1.06 -1.81 -8.38
C PHE A 26 -1.07 -3.34 -8.24
N LYS A 27 -2.19 -3.97 -8.52
CA LYS A 27 -2.32 -5.44 -8.45
C LYS A 27 -1.38 -6.13 -9.42
N ALA A 28 -1.24 -5.61 -10.64
CA ALA A 28 -0.34 -6.16 -11.64
C ALA A 28 1.13 -6.04 -11.22
N GLU A 29 1.54 -4.88 -10.70
CA GLU A 29 2.90 -4.66 -10.21
C GLU A 29 3.22 -5.52 -8.98
N LEU A 30 2.27 -5.63 -8.04
CA LEU A 30 2.43 -6.48 -6.87
C LEU A 30 2.57 -7.95 -7.28
N LYS A 31 1.73 -8.41 -8.20
CA LYS A 31 1.80 -9.77 -8.73
C LYS A 31 3.15 -10.04 -9.42
N LYS A 32 3.66 -9.09 -10.18
CA LYS A 32 4.96 -9.19 -10.82
C LYS A 32 6.08 -9.35 -9.80
N ILE A 33 6.06 -8.58 -8.72
CA ILE A 33 7.06 -8.68 -7.65
C ILE A 33 7.05 -10.10 -7.04
N PHE A 34 5.87 -10.64 -6.77
CA PHE A 34 5.75 -12.00 -6.22
C PHE A 34 6.17 -13.08 -7.21
N VAL A 35 5.89 -12.92 -8.50
CA VAL A 35 6.30 -13.86 -9.55
C VAL A 35 7.82 -13.84 -9.73
N ASP A 36 8.42 -12.65 -9.74
CA ASP A 36 9.86 -12.48 -9.92
C ASP A 36 10.67 -12.93 -8.67
N ASN A 37 10.00 -13.07 -7.53
CA ASN A 37 10.62 -13.47 -6.26
C ASN A 37 9.90 -14.69 -5.69
N PRO A 38 10.22 -15.91 -6.16
CA PRO A 38 9.50 -17.13 -5.77
C PRO A 38 9.56 -17.46 -4.27
N THR A 39 10.54 -16.93 -3.55
CA THR A 39 10.71 -17.16 -2.11
C THR A 39 9.93 -16.18 -1.25
N LEU A 40 9.34 -15.15 -1.86
CA LEU A 40 8.53 -14.16 -1.14
C LEU A 40 7.17 -14.77 -0.79
N ASP A 41 6.89 -14.90 0.51
CA ASP A 41 5.67 -15.53 1.01
C ASP A 41 4.55 -14.52 1.24
N SER A 42 4.87 -13.40 1.87
CA SER A 42 3.87 -12.37 2.20
C SER A 42 4.49 -11.00 2.41
N VAL A 43 3.63 -9.99 2.38
CA VAL A 43 3.93 -8.61 2.75
C VAL A 43 3.05 -8.26 3.93
N GLU A 44 3.64 -7.70 4.99
CA GLU A 44 2.93 -7.32 6.21
C GLU A 44 3.13 -5.85 6.52
N MET A 45 2.06 -5.18 6.92
CA MET A 45 2.08 -3.76 7.26
C MET A 45 0.96 -3.43 8.25
N TYR A 46 1.05 -2.24 8.85
CA TYR A 46 -0.01 -1.72 9.70
C TYR A 46 -0.76 -0.61 8.99
N LEU A 47 -2.09 -0.71 9.03
CA LEU A 47 -2.98 0.36 8.58
C LEU A 47 -3.28 1.24 9.79
N ASN A 48 -3.01 2.53 9.66
CA ASN A 48 -3.23 3.49 10.73
C ASN A 48 -4.34 4.47 10.34
N ASN A 49 -5.28 4.63 11.26
CA ASN A 49 -6.33 5.62 11.16
C ASN A 49 -6.18 6.56 12.35
N HIS A 50 -5.64 7.75 12.11
CA HIS A 50 -5.38 8.72 13.17
C HIS A 50 -6.59 9.61 13.44
N GLU A 51 -7.12 9.50 14.65
CA GLU A 51 -8.06 10.48 15.17
C GLU A 51 -7.30 11.51 15.99
N PHE A 52 -7.39 12.76 15.57
CA PHE A 52 -6.86 13.88 16.35
C PHE A 52 -7.96 14.44 17.26
N ASN A 53 -7.66 14.57 18.56
CA ASN A 53 -8.60 15.12 19.55
C ASN A 53 -8.79 16.64 19.44
N ASP A 54 -8.29 17.24 18.40
CA ASP A 54 -8.40 18.68 18.13
C ASP A 54 -9.62 19.07 17.29
N GLY A 55 -10.51 18.12 17.02
CA GLY A 55 -11.68 18.33 16.16
C GLY A 55 -11.39 18.22 14.68
N GLY A 56 -10.19 17.84 14.29
CA GLY A 56 -9.81 17.59 12.90
C GLY A 56 -10.40 16.30 12.35
N ALA A 57 -10.38 16.17 11.03
CA ALA A 57 -10.83 14.98 10.35
C ALA A 57 -9.87 13.81 10.60
N THR A 58 -10.42 12.61 10.72
CA THR A 58 -9.66 11.38 10.77
C THR A 58 -8.87 11.23 9.46
N SER A 59 -7.58 10.97 9.54
CA SER A 59 -6.75 10.72 8.36
C SER A 59 -6.27 9.28 8.34
N PHE A 60 -6.47 8.64 7.19
CA PHE A 60 -5.97 7.30 6.92
C PHE A 60 -4.53 7.39 6.43
N TYR A 61 -3.67 6.54 6.99
CA TYR A 61 -2.37 6.39 6.41
C TYR A 61 -1.82 4.96 6.61
N ILE A 62 -0.97 4.54 5.71
CA ILE A 62 -0.28 3.24 5.78
C ILE A 62 1.12 3.46 6.34
N GLY A 63 1.46 2.68 7.37
CA GLY A 63 2.82 2.65 7.88
C GLY A 63 3.76 1.88 6.96
N TYR A 64 3.89 2.32 5.71
CA TYR A 64 4.72 1.63 4.71
C TYR A 64 6.21 1.64 5.05
N GLU A 65 6.64 2.55 5.91
CA GLU A 65 8.01 2.58 6.43
C GLU A 65 8.30 1.39 7.35
N ASP A 66 7.27 0.88 8.01
CA ASP A 66 7.32 -0.30 8.88
C ASP A 66 6.93 -1.59 8.15
N LEU A 67 6.83 -1.53 6.83
CA LEU A 67 6.50 -2.67 5.99
C LEU A 67 7.55 -3.77 6.15
N LYS A 68 7.07 -4.99 6.34
CA LYS A 68 7.89 -6.20 6.45
C LYS A 68 7.53 -7.17 5.35
N ILE A 69 8.47 -8.01 4.98
CA ILE A 69 8.21 -9.13 4.09
C ILE A 69 8.55 -10.44 4.79
N VAL A 70 7.89 -11.51 4.41
CA VAL A 70 8.22 -12.87 4.84
C VAL A 70 8.83 -13.61 3.67
N VAL A 71 10.07 -14.05 3.82
CA VAL A 71 10.84 -14.76 2.79
C VAL A 71 11.28 -16.10 3.38
N GLU A 72 10.80 -17.20 2.79
CA GLU A 72 11.10 -18.56 3.26
C GLU A 72 10.77 -18.78 4.76
N GLY A 73 9.67 -18.18 5.24
CA GLY A 73 9.22 -18.26 6.62
C GLY A 73 9.92 -17.31 7.59
N GLU A 74 10.86 -16.50 7.13
CA GLU A 74 11.57 -15.53 7.94
C GLU A 74 11.11 -14.10 7.67
N GLU A 75 10.88 -13.33 8.73
CA GLU A 75 10.53 -11.91 8.62
C GLU A 75 11.77 -11.08 8.24
N VAL A 76 11.61 -10.24 7.23
CA VAL A 76 12.64 -9.29 6.78
C VAL A 76 12.06 -7.88 6.85
N GLU A 77 12.73 -7.02 7.59
CA GLU A 77 12.35 -5.62 7.72
C GLU A 77 13.51 -4.71 7.34
N ARG A 78 13.21 -3.42 7.20
CA ARG A 78 14.21 -2.42 6.86
C ARG A 78 15.24 -2.28 7.99
N GLU A 79 16.51 -2.50 7.70
CA GLU A 79 17.61 -2.46 8.67
C GLU A 79 18.43 -1.19 8.53
N TRP A 80 18.75 -0.57 9.66
CA TRP A 80 19.64 0.58 9.73
C TRP A 80 21.07 0.14 10.03
N ASP A 81 22.03 0.57 9.22
CA ASP A 81 23.44 0.34 9.47
C ASP A 81 24.06 1.57 10.15
N ASN A 82 24.47 1.40 11.40
CA ASN A 82 25.09 2.47 12.20
C ASN A 82 26.49 2.88 11.71
N LYS A 83 27.16 2.02 10.96
CA LYS A 83 28.50 2.29 10.44
C LYS A 83 28.46 3.19 9.21
N THR A 84 27.57 2.90 8.29
CA THR A 84 27.39 3.68 7.06
C THR A 84 26.36 4.79 7.21
N LYS A 85 25.54 4.75 8.26
CA LYS A 85 24.40 5.64 8.52
C LYS A 85 23.40 5.65 7.35
N GLU A 86 23.18 4.48 6.80
CA GLU A 86 22.24 4.23 5.71
C GLU A 86 21.43 2.96 6.01
N TYR A 87 20.32 2.81 5.32
CA TYR A 87 19.56 1.56 5.36
C TYR A 87 20.25 0.49 4.52
N VAL A 88 20.24 -0.75 5.04
CA VAL A 88 20.73 -1.91 4.29
C VAL A 88 19.87 -2.10 3.05
N GLU A 89 20.52 -2.22 1.89
CA GLU A 89 19.82 -2.36 0.62
C GLU A 89 19.15 -3.73 0.51
N ASN A 90 17.82 -3.69 0.28
CA ASN A 90 17.03 -4.87 -0.05
C ASN A 90 16.10 -4.48 -1.20
N PRO A 91 16.44 -4.86 -2.44
CA PRO A 91 15.68 -4.41 -3.63
C PRO A 91 14.20 -4.77 -3.60
N VAL A 92 13.83 -5.95 -3.10
CA VAL A 92 12.44 -6.38 -3.02
C VAL A 92 11.66 -5.52 -2.02
N LEU A 93 12.22 -5.33 -0.83
CA LEU A 93 11.60 -4.52 0.22
C LEU A 93 11.45 -3.07 -0.21
N GLU A 94 12.49 -2.48 -0.81
CA GLU A 94 12.46 -1.10 -1.30
C GLU A 94 11.44 -0.92 -2.44
N SER A 95 11.33 -1.89 -3.34
CA SER A 95 10.33 -1.87 -4.42
C SER A 95 8.90 -1.89 -3.86
N LEU A 96 8.67 -2.69 -2.82
CA LEU A 96 7.36 -2.76 -2.16
C LEU A 96 7.03 -1.48 -1.39
N ILE A 97 7.99 -0.90 -0.68
CA ILE A 97 7.82 0.37 0.02
C ILE A 97 7.45 1.47 -0.97
N GLU A 98 8.16 1.56 -2.09
CA GLU A 98 7.88 2.53 -3.14
C GLU A 98 6.49 2.33 -3.75
N LEU A 99 6.14 1.09 -4.09
CA LEU A 99 4.84 0.75 -4.66
C LEU A 99 3.69 1.15 -3.73
N PHE A 100 3.76 0.80 -2.45
CA PHE A 100 2.73 1.14 -1.48
C PHE A 100 2.67 2.63 -1.19
N GLY A 101 3.82 3.32 -1.17
CA GLY A 101 3.88 4.76 -1.00
C GLY A 101 3.24 5.52 -2.16
N ASP A 102 3.51 5.10 -3.39
CA ASP A 102 2.98 5.73 -4.60
C ASP A 102 1.47 5.49 -4.81
N THR A 103 0.95 4.40 -4.24
CA THR A 103 -0.44 4.00 -4.41
C THR A 103 -1.29 4.18 -3.15
N GLN A 104 -0.83 4.97 -2.20
CA GLN A 104 -1.49 5.16 -0.91
C GLN A 104 -2.95 5.57 -1.02
N CYS A 105 -3.30 6.35 -2.04
CA CYS A 105 -4.67 6.87 -2.24
C CYS A 105 -5.74 5.80 -2.48
N ILE A 106 -5.36 4.58 -2.88
CA ILE A 106 -6.31 3.49 -3.13
C ILE A 106 -6.39 2.48 -1.99
N HIS A 107 -5.46 2.50 -1.04
CA HIS A 107 -5.38 1.46 -0.02
C HIS A 107 -6.49 1.51 1.02
N GLU A 108 -7.02 2.69 1.32
CA GLU A 108 -8.19 2.84 2.18
C GLU A 108 -9.40 2.11 1.59
N ASP A 109 -9.62 2.26 0.27
CA ASP A 109 -10.71 1.59 -0.43
C ASP A 109 -10.51 0.07 -0.53
N LEU A 110 -9.25 -0.37 -0.67
CA LEU A 110 -8.93 -1.79 -0.82
C LEU A 110 -8.94 -2.55 0.51
N TYR A 111 -8.45 -1.94 1.58
CA TYR A 111 -8.15 -2.64 2.82
C TYR A 111 -8.91 -2.11 4.03
N GLY A 112 -9.73 -1.08 3.84
CA GLY A 112 -10.50 -0.45 4.90
C GLY A 112 -9.74 0.66 5.62
N ASP A 113 -10.44 1.32 6.52
CA ASP A 113 -10.00 2.51 7.22
C ASP A 113 -9.73 2.28 8.72
N GLU A 114 -9.80 1.03 9.17
CA GLU A 114 -9.57 0.68 10.57
C GLU A 114 -8.08 0.42 10.85
N TYR A 115 -7.67 0.69 12.08
CA TYR A 115 -6.33 0.30 12.53
C TYR A 115 -6.24 -1.22 12.58
N ALA A 116 -5.42 -1.79 11.73
CA ALA A 116 -5.29 -3.23 11.60
C ALA A 116 -3.91 -3.64 11.09
N HIS A 117 -3.50 -4.82 11.46
CA HIS A 117 -2.37 -5.49 10.83
C HIS A 117 -2.85 -6.13 9.53
N LEU A 118 -2.23 -5.75 8.42
CA LEU A 118 -2.55 -6.29 7.11
C LEU A 118 -1.46 -7.27 6.69
N SER A 119 -1.88 -8.47 6.33
CA SER A 119 -1.00 -9.49 5.75
C SER A 119 -1.50 -9.85 4.36
N ILE A 120 -0.68 -9.62 3.34
CA ILE A 120 -0.98 -9.95 1.96
C ILE A 120 -0.12 -11.15 1.58
N THR A 121 -0.76 -12.30 1.40
CA THR A 121 -0.06 -13.55 1.11
C THR A 121 0.17 -13.75 -0.38
N ARG A 122 1.12 -14.62 -0.73
CA ARG A 122 1.36 -15.03 -2.11
C ARG A 122 0.09 -15.56 -2.77
N GLU A 123 -0.70 -16.37 -2.05
CA GLU A 123 -1.95 -16.91 -2.57
C GLU A 123 -2.93 -15.79 -2.95
N ASP A 124 -3.09 -14.78 -2.08
CA ASP A 124 -3.95 -13.63 -2.36
C ASP A 124 -3.50 -12.90 -3.63
N VAL A 125 -2.20 -12.65 -3.76
CA VAL A 125 -1.63 -11.90 -4.89
C VAL A 125 -1.75 -12.67 -6.21
N LEU A 126 -1.49 -13.96 -6.19
CA LEU A 126 -1.58 -14.78 -7.41
C LEU A 126 -3.01 -14.95 -7.90
N ASN A 127 -4.00 -14.72 -7.05
CA ASN A 127 -5.42 -14.73 -7.39
C ASN A 127 -5.98 -13.37 -7.82
N TYR A 128 -5.16 -12.36 -7.90
CA TYR A 128 -5.58 -11.04 -8.39
C TYR A 128 -6.00 -11.06 -9.85
#